data_dc251e9742d087bd9b2360de2c2fc3d5
#
_entry.id   dc251e9742d087bd9b2360de2c2fc3d5
#
_cell.length_a   1.000
_cell.length_b   1.000
_cell.length_c   1.000
_cell.angle_alpha   90.00
_cell.angle_beta   90.00
_cell.angle_gamma   90.00
#
_symmetry.space_group_name_H-M   'P 1'
#
loop_
_entity.id
_entity.type
_entity.pdbx_description
1 polymer ?
#
loop_
_entity_poly.entity_id
_entity_poly.type
_entity_poly.pdbx_seq_one_letter_code
_entity_poly.pdbx_strand_id
1 'polypeptide(L)'
;MINIPVILVMLGAAALLWGFGIEPKLLKTSVYRIRQPELAGLKIVFASDFHVAPGHERRLRKIVGRIAAQQADMILLGGDFVKGRRFEKSMPIEKIAPILAELHAPLGVYAVLGNHDWRRDGVRIADVLQKHGIEVLENENRRIDRSGGSFWLAGLADCNMRRPDVDKALENAGNPVLVITHSPDIFPQVPERAALTLAGHTHGGQVALPWLGALLVPSVFGKRYEGGLPAENGKRLLVSRGLGTSLLPVRFNCRPEIVVVEFE
;
A
#
# COMPACT_ATOMS: atom_id res chain seq x y z
N MET A 1 24.12 18.64 38.99
CA MET A 1 22.80 17.94 38.93
C MET A 1 22.17 18.23 37.57
N ILE A 2 21.84 17.16 36.82
CA ILE A 2 21.19 17.34 35.52
C ILE A 2 19.75 17.80 35.76
N ASN A 3 19.39 18.93 35.12
CA ASN A 3 18.08 19.56 35.32
C ASN A 3 17.00 18.75 34.56
N ILE A 4 16.06 18.11 35.27
CA ILE A 4 15.01 17.25 34.69
C ILE A 4 14.23 17.96 33.57
N PRO A 5 13.78 19.22 33.69
CA PRO A 5 13.17 19.96 32.59
C PRO A 5 14.02 20.04 31.31
N VAL A 6 15.33 20.22 31.43
CA VAL A 6 16.25 20.27 30.29
C VAL A 6 16.30 18.91 29.59
N ILE A 7 16.35 17.82 30.36
CA ILE A 7 16.33 16.46 29.80
C ILE A 7 15.03 16.23 29.01
N LEU A 8 13.87 16.60 29.56
CA LEU A 8 12.59 16.42 28.91
C LEU A 8 12.49 17.21 27.59
N VAL A 9 13.00 18.45 27.59
CA VAL A 9 13.07 19.26 26.36
C VAL A 9 13.97 18.62 25.32
N MET A 10 15.14 18.10 25.70
CA MET A 10 16.06 17.42 24.79
C MET A 10 15.45 16.12 24.22
N LEU A 11 14.76 15.33 25.04
CA LEU A 11 14.07 14.13 24.57
C LEU A 11 12.93 14.46 23.60
N GLY A 12 12.16 15.51 23.89
CA GLY A 12 11.13 16.02 22.99
C GLY A 12 11.71 16.46 21.64
N ALA A 13 12.78 17.24 21.65
CA ALA A 13 13.48 17.69 20.45
C ALA A 13 14.04 16.49 19.64
N ALA A 14 14.64 15.52 20.31
CA ALA A 14 15.14 14.30 19.68
C ALA A 14 14.01 13.48 19.04
N ALA A 15 12.86 13.33 19.70
CA ALA A 15 11.69 12.66 19.17
C ALA A 15 11.11 13.37 17.95
N LEU A 16 11.06 14.69 17.95
CA LEU A 16 10.64 15.49 16.80
C LEU A 16 11.63 15.33 15.63
N LEU A 17 12.92 15.46 15.88
CA LEU A 17 13.96 15.25 14.85
C LEU A 17 13.86 13.84 14.26
N TRP A 18 13.69 12.82 15.08
CA TRP A 18 13.50 11.44 14.65
C TRP A 18 12.25 11.31 13.79
N GLY A 19 11.09 11.75 14.29
CA GLY A 19 9.80 11.55 13.63
C GLY A 19 9.64 12.34 12.33
N PHE A 20 10.15 13.56 12.25
CA PHE A 20 10.04 14.40 11.04
C PHE A 20 11.24 14.26 10.10
N GLY A 21 12.44 14.07 10.64
CA GLY A 21 13.69 14.12 9.86
C GLY A 21 14.23 12.77 9.44
N ILE A 22 14.12 11.76 10.29
CA ILE A 22 14.83 10.47 10.14
C ILE A 22 13.89 9.35 9.73
N GLU A 23 12.92 8.99 10.58
CA GLU A 23 12.11 7.79 10.38
C GLU A 23 11.32 7.75 9.07
N PRO A 24 10.74 8.86 8.54
CA PRO A 24 10.07 8.85 7.24
C PRO A 24 10.97 8.45 6.06
N LYS A 25 12.29 8.47 6.24
CA LYS A 25 13.30 8.11 5.21
C LYS A 25 13.82 6.67 5.37
N LEU A 26 13.52 6.00 6.50
CA LEU A 26 13.99 4.66 6.82
C LEU A 26 13.09 3.58 6.20
N LEU A 27 13.12 3.47 4.87
CA LEU A 27 12.36 2.48 4.13
C LEU A 27 12.73 1.06 4.57
N LYS A 28 11.72 0.27 4.98
CA LYS A 28 11.81 -1.13 5.37
C LYS A 28 11.28 -2.02 4.24
N THR A 29 11.82 -3.22 4.11
CA THR A 29 11.20 -4.32 3.37
C THR A 29 10.68 -5.33 4.41
N SER A 30 9.37 -5.56 4.40
CA SER A 30 8.71 -6.55 5.27
C SER A 30 8.37 -7.78 4.43
N VAL A 31 8.80 -8.96 4.86
CA VAL A 31 8.56 -10.22 4.16
C VAL A 31 7.54 -11.04 4.94
N TYR A 32 6.50 -11.48 4.25
CA TYR A 32 5.46 -12.35 4.79
C TYR A 32 5.44 -13.65 4.00
N ARG A 33 5.60 -14.78 4.69
CA ARG A 33 5.44 -16.12 4.12
C ARG A 33 4.05 -16.63 4.40
N ILE A 34 3.34 -17.02 3.33
CA ILE A 34 1.95 -17.42 3.41
C ILE A 34 1.80 -18.80 2.80
N ARG A 35 1.37 -19.75 3.64
CA ARG A 35 1.07 -21.10 3.15
C ARG A 35 -0.21 -21.07 2.32
N GLN A 36 -0.06 -21.25 1.02
CA GLN A 36 -1.13 -21.35 0.03
C GLN A 36 -0.63 -22.23 -1.13
N PRO A 37 -0.82 -23.54 -1.04
CA PRO A 37 -0.20 -24.50 -1.96
C PRO A 37 -0.46 -24.21 -3.46
N GLU A 38 -1.64 -23.72 -3.80
CA GLU A 38 -2.01 -23.38 -5.18
C GLU A 38 -1.22 -22.18 -5.72
N LEU A 39 -0.61 -21.38 -4.83
CA LEU A 39 0.23 -20.23 -5.17
C LEU A 39 1.71 -20.47 -4.85
N ALA A 40 2.08 -21.68 -4.40
CA ALA A 40 3.46 -21.97 -3.99
C ALA A 40 4.48 -21.53 -5.04
N GLY A 41 5.57 -20.90 -4.58
CA GLY A 41 6.62 -20.33 -5.41
C GLY A 41 6.32 -18.95 -6.00
N LEU A 42 5.09 -18.43 -5.86
CA LEU A 42 4.77 -17.06 -6.29
C LEU A 42 5.33 -16.03 -5.30
N LYS A 43 6.05 -15.06 -5.82
CA LYS A 43 6.57 -13.91 -5.05
C LYS A 43 5.94 -12.61 -5.55
N ILE A 44 5.30 -11.88 -4.65
CA ILE A 44 4.64 -10.61 -4.95
C ILE A 44 5.30 -9.48 -4.15
N VAL A 45 5.45 -8.32 -4.78
CA VAL A 45 5.70 -7.07 -4.06
C VAL A 45 4.42 -6.25 -4.03
N PHE A 46 4.05 -5.76 -2.85
CA PHE A 46 2.98 -4.80 -2.66
C PHE A 46 3.52 -3.49 -2.10
N ALA A 47 3.16 -2.37 -2.73
CA ALA A 47 3.56 -1.02 -2.35
C ALA A 47 2.36 -0.08 -2.45
N SER A 48 2.14 0.76 -1.45
CA SER A 48 0.98 1.64 -1.37
C SER A 48 1.32 3.00 -0.75
N ASP A 49 0.43 3.96 -0.89
CA ASP A 49 0.48 5.24 -0.20
C ASP A 49 1.77 6.00 -0.50
N PHE A 50 2.06 6.22 -1.78
CA PHE A 50 3.27 6.90 -2.22
C PHE A 50 3.28 8.38 -1.82
N HIS A 51 2.15 9.07 -1.94
CA HIS A 51 1.96 10.48 -1.60
C HIS A 51 3.12 11.37 -2.05
N VAL A 52 3.45 11.28 -3.34
CA VAL A 52 4.66 11.94 -3.88
C VAL A 52 4.50 13.45 -3.87
N ALA A 53 5.32 14.13 -3.10
CA ALA A 53 5.38 15.60 -3.06
C ALA A 53 6.33 16.14 -4.14
N PRO A 54 6.20 17.42 -4.53
CA PRO A 54 7.16 18.06 -5.43
C PRO A 54 8.59 17.94 -4.91
N GLY A 55 9.55 17.66 -5.79
CA GLY A 55 10.96 17.50 -5.43
C GLY A 55 11.31 16.12 -4.84
N HIS A 56 10.36 15.17 -4.80
CA HIS A 56 10.60 13.83 -4.27
C HIS A 56 10.96 12.79 -5.35
N GLU A 57 11.34 13.21 -6.57
CA GLU A 57 11.72 12.30 -7.67
C GLU A 57 12.84 11.33 -7.26
N ARG A 58 13.89 11.83 -6.61
CA ARG A 58 15.00 11.00 -6.14
C ARG A 58 14.56 9.97 -5.11
N ARG A 59 13.60 10.32 -4.24
CA ARG A 59 13.01 9.39 -3.28
C ARG A 59 12.20 8.32 -3.99
N LEU A 60 11.36 8.72 -4.94
CA LEU A 60 10.54 7.79 -5.72
C LEU A 60 11.42 6.79 -6.48
N ARG A 61 12.46 7.25 -7.18
CA ARG A 61 13.43 6.35 -7.85
C ARG A 61 14.12 5.38 -6.89
N LYS A 62 14.44 5.80 -5.67
CA LYS A 62 14.98 4.89 -4.64
C LYS A 62 13.96 3.82 -4.23
N ILE A 63 12.68 4.18 -4.13
CA ILE A 63 11.59 3.24 -3.83
C ILE A 63 11.46 2.24 -4.98
N VAL A 64 11.36 2.72 -6.22
CA VAL A 64 11.28 1.91 -7.43
C VAL A 64 12.47 0.93 -7.53
N GLY A 65 13.70 1.41 -7.36
CA GLY A 65 14.88 0.55 -7.35
C GLY A 65 14.85 -0.49 -6.22
N ARG A 66 14.26 -0.16 -5.07
CA ARG A 66 14.12 -1.10 -3.96
C ARG A 66 13.05 -2.17 -4.22
N ILE A 67 11.96 -1.80 -4.92
CA ILE A 67 10.92 -2.73 -5.39
C ILE A 67 11.53 -3.67 -6.45
N ALA A 68 12.19 -3.12 -7.47
CA ALA A 68 12.82 -3.89 -8.54
C ALA A 68 13.86 -4.90 -8.01
N ALA A 69 14.65 -4.50 -6.99
CA ALA A 69 15.63 -5.37 -6.35
C ALA A 69 15.02 -6.61 -5.66
N GLN A 70 13.71 -6.63 -5.44
CA GLN A 70 13.04 -7.83 -4.87
C GLN A 70 12.87 -8.93 -5.91
N GLN A 71 12.99 -8.66 -7.21
CA GLN A 71 12.81 -9.64 -8.29
C GLN A 71 11.52 -10.45 -8.13
N ALA A 72 10.41 -9.74 -7.92
CA ALA A 72 9.10 -10.35 -7.74
C ALA A 72 8.51 -10.81 -9.09
N ASP A 73 7.68 -11.85 -9.03
CA ASP A 73 6.93 -12.32 -10.20
C ASP A 73 5.82 -11.35 -10.60
N MET A 74 5.27 -10.62 -9.63
CA MET A 74 4.20 -9.63 -9.81
C MET A 74 4.41 -8.44 -8.88
N ILE A 75 4.07 -7.24 -9.35
CA ILE A 75 4.08 -6.02 -8.55
C ILE A 75 2.67 -5.46 -8.46
N LEU A 76 2.22 -5.20 -7.24
CA LEU A 76 0.91 -4.67 -6.92
C LEU A 76 1.05 -3.30 -6.25
N LEU A 77 0.36 -2.29 -6.79
CA LEU A 77 0.40 -0.92 -6.32
C LEU A 77 -0.95 -0.54 -5.70
N GLY A 78 -0.97 -0.28 -4.41
CA GLY A 78 -2.18 -0.11 -3.61
C GLY A 78 -2.78 1.31 -3.61
N GLY A 79 -2.39 2.18 -4.55
CA GLY A 79 -2.96 3.51 -4.69
C GLY A 79 -2.31 4.60 -3.83
N ASP A 80 -2.96 5.76 -3.82
CA ASP A 80 -2.49 7.01 -3.22
C ASP A 80 -1.10 7.39 -3.75
N PHE A 81 -1.00 7.46 -5.09
CA PHE A 81 0.21 7.90 -5.80
C PHE A 81 0.47 9.38 -5.54
N VAL A 82 -0.60 10.18 -5.54
CA VAL A 82 -0.56 11.62 -5.36
C VAL A 82 -1.04 12.04 -3.98
N LYS A 83 -0.75 13.29 -3.57
CA LYS A 83 -1.37 13.92 -2.41
C LYS A 83 -2.70 14.55 -2.81
N GLY A 84 -3.80 14.12 -2.20
CA GLY A 84 -5.16 14.47 -2.63
C GLY A 84 -5.81 15.64 -1.90
N ARG A 85 -5.28 16.10 -0.77
CA ARG A 85 -5.91 17.20 -0.02
C ARG A 85 -5.70 18.55 -0.69
N ARG A 86 -6.71 19.43 -0.63
CA ARG A 86 -6.71 20.73 -1.31
C ARG A 86 -5.49 21.60 -0.98
N PHE A 87 -5.00 21.54 0.23
CA PHE A 87 -3.87 22.33 0.71
C PHE A 87 -2.50 21.63 0.53
N GLU A 88 -2.49 20.36 0.11
CA GLU A 88 -1.25 19.63 -0.12
C GLU A 88 -0.74 19.83 -1.54
N LYS A 89 0.53 20.18 -1.65
CA LYS A 89 1.23 20.17 -2.94
C LYS A 89 1.58 18.72 -3.31
N SER A 90 1.15 18.30 -4.49
CA SER A 90 1.44 16.98 -5.05
C SER A 90 2.31 17.09 -6.28
N MET A 91 3.16 16.10 -6.51
CA MET A 91 3.77 15.90 -7.82
C MET A 91 2.67 15.47 -8.80
N PRO A 92 2.63 16.04 -10.03
CA PRO A 92 1.70 15.59 -11.07
C PRO A 92 1.94 14.12 -11.45
N ILE A 93 0.86 13.40 -11.77
CA ILE A 93 0.96 11.98 -12.15
C ILE A 93 1.83 11.75 -13.37
N GLU A 94 1.89 12.72 -14.30
CA GLU A 94 2.72 12.69 -15.50
C GLU A 94 4.23 12.69 -15.21
N LYS A 95 4.63 13.08 -13.99
CA LYS A 95 6.01 12.96 -13.51
C LYS A 95 6.23 11.72 -12.66
N ILE A 96 5.18 11.18 -12.07
CA ILE A 96 5.22 9.97 -11.25
C ILE A 96 5.22 8.71 -12.12
N ALA A 97 4.28 8.61 -13.06
CA ALA A 97 4.06 7.42 -13.86
C ALA A 97 5.30 6.99 -14.68
N PRO A 98 6.07 7.89 -15.33
CA PRO A 98 7.29 7.47 -16.03
C PRO A 98 8.34 6.83 -15.09
N ILE A 99 8.39 7.25 -13.82
CA ILE A 99 9.30 6.66 -12.84
C ILE A 99 8.78 5.29 -12.38
N LEU A 100 7.46 5.15 -12.19
CA LEU A 100 6.84 3.87 -11.85
C LEU A 100 6.92 2.88 -13.03
N ALA A 101 6.93 3.35 -14.27
CA ALA A 101 7.10 2.52 -15.46
C ALA A 101 8.47 1.82 -15.55
N GLU A 102 9.44 2.21 -14.71
CA GLU A 102 10.70 1.47 -14.55
C GLU A 102 10.49 0.12 -13.80
N LEU A 103 9.31 -0.11 -13.21
CA LEU A 103 8.95 -1.37 -12.56
C LEU A 103 8.54 -2.39 -13.63
N HIS A 104 9.18 -3.56 -13.59
CA HIS A 104 8.87 -4.70 -14.45
C HIS A 104 8.78 -5.97 -13.62
N ALA A 105 7.80 -6.81 -13.95
CA ALA A 105 7.63 -8.11 -13.35
C ALA A 105 7.08 -9.09 -14.41
N PRO A 106 7.49 -10.38 -14.40
CA PRO A 106 7.05 -11.36 -15.41
C PRO A 106 5.54 -11.51 -15.55
N LEU A 107 4.80 -11.39 -14.44
CA LEU A 107 3.33 -11.50 -14.41
C LEU A 107 2.64 -10.13 -14.41
N GLY A 108 3.37 -9.03 -14.64
CA GLY A 108 2.83 -7.70 -14.78
C GLY A 108 2.89 -6.82 -13.55
N VAL A 109 2.50 -5.55 -13.76
CA VAL A 109 2.37 -4.52 -12.74
C VAL A 109 0.93 -4.04 -12.72
N TYR A 110 0.26 -4.20 -11.59
CA TYR A 110 -1.15 -3.88 -11.42
C TYR A 110 -1.34 -2.86 -10.31
N ALA A 111 -2.39 -2.06 -10.42
CA ALA A 111 -2.70 -1.02 -9.45
C ALA A 111 -4.19 -0.95 -9.13
N VAL A 112 -4.51 -0.45 -7.96
CA VAL A 112 -5.79 0.17 -7.63
C VAL A 112 -5.55 1.64 -7.30
N LEU A 113 -6.58 2.48 -7.39
CA LEU A 113 -6.49 3.88 -6.99
C LEU A 113 -6.98 4.07 -5.55
N GLY A 114 -6.31 5.00 -4.85
CA GLY A 114 -6.71 5.38 -3.51
C GLY A 114 -7.55 6.66 -3.46
N ASN A 115 -8.00 6.99 -2.28
CA ASN A 115 -8.88 8.13 -2.07
C ASN A 115 -8.21 9.49 -2.38
N HIS A 116 -6.89 9.60 -2.25
CA HIS A 116 -6.18 10.81 -2.65
C HIS A 116 -6.08 10.95 -4.17
N ASP A 117 -5.95 9.84 -4.89
CA ASP A 117 -5.97 9.82 -6.35
C ASP A 117 -7.32 10.29 -6.88
N TRP A 118 -8.43 9.77 -6.33
CA TRP A 118 -9.78 10.15 -6.71
C TRP A 118 -10.11 11.60 -6.37
N ARG A 119 -9.61 12.12 -5.25
CA ARG A 119 -9.79 13.55 -4.89
C ARG A 119 -9.10 14.50 -5.85
N ARG A 120 -8.09 14.05 -6.57
CA ARG A 120 -7.40 14.87 -7.59
C ARG A 120 -8.07 14.75 -8.97
N ASP A 121 -7.96 13.61 -9.55
CA ASP A 121 -8.55 13.25 -10.84
C ASP A 121 -8.25 11.77 -11.10
N GLY A 122 -9.03 10.85 -10.50
CA GLY A 122 -8.78 9.42 -10.59
C GLY A 122 -8.82 8.90 -12.02
N VAL A 123 -9.72 9.42 -12.85
CA VAL A 123 -9.84 9.00 -14.27
C VAL A 123 -8.55 9.30 -15.03
N ARG A 124 -8.05 10.54 -14.90
CA ARG A 124 -6.76 10.94 -15.51
C ARG A 124 -5.59 10.14 -14.95
N ILE A 125 -5.58 9.89 -13.64
CA ILE A 125 -4.50 9.12 -13.00
C ILE A 125 -4.48 7.71 -13.54
N ALA A 126 -5.64 7.03 -13.64
CA ALA A 126 -5.74 5.70 -14.22
C ALA A 126 -5.24 5.68 -15.68
N ASP A 127 -5.72 6.61 -16.51
CA ASP A 127 -5.32 6.72 -17.92
C ASP A 127 -3.80 6.90 -18.08
N VAL A 128 -3.20 7.78 -17.27
CA VAL A 128 -1.75 8.00 -17.32
C VAL A 128 -0.97 6.76 -16.87
N LEU A 129 -1.39 6.07 -15.82
CA LEU A 129 -0.75 4.83 -15.36
C LEU A 129 -0.84 3.73 -16.42
N GLN A 130 -2.02 3.55 -17.03
CA GLN A 130 -2.24 2.55 -18.09
C GLN A 130 -1.38 2.82 -19.32
N LYS A 131 -1.22 4.08 -19.74
CA LYS A 131 -0.31 4.49 -20.84
C LYS A 131 1.16 4.18 -20.53
N HIS A 132 1.51 4.00 -19.27
CA HIS A 132 2.86 3.66 -18.83
C HIS A 132 3.00 2.17 -18.45
N GLY A 133 2.07 1.30 -18.88
CA GLY A 133 2.15 -0.15 -18.71
C GLY A 133 1.77 -0.64 -17.30
N ILE A 134 1.12 0.19 -16.49
CA ILE A 134 0.59 -0.19 -15.17
C ILE A 134 -0.92 -0.38 -15.31
N GLU A 135 -1.39 -1.62 -15.19
CA GLU A 135 -2.81 -1.93 -15.34
C GLU A 135 -3.59 -1.55 -14.09
N VAL A 136 -4.56 -0.64 -14.24
CA VAL A 136 -5.38 -0.18 -13.11
C VAL A 136 -6.69 -0.95 -13.09
N LEU A 137 -6.99 -1.60 -11.98
CA LEU A 137 -8.19 -2.40 -11.77
C LEU A 137 -9.20 -1.63 -10.88
N GLU A 138 -10.46 -1.59 -11.30
CA GLU A 138 -11.56 -1.01 -10.54
C GLU A 138 -12.82 -1.87 -10.64
N ASN A 139 -13.10 -2.70 -9.63
CA ASN A 139 -14.19 -3.68 -9.60
C ASN A 139 -14.13 -4.64 -10.79
N GLU A 140 -12.97 -5.15 -11.06
CA GLU A 140 -12.70 -6.11 -12.14
C GLU A 140 -11.58 -7.06 -11.76
N ASN A 141 -11.41 -8.11 -12.52
CA ASN A 141 -10.37 -9.10 -12.29
C ASN A 141 -9.62 -9.47 -13.57
N ARG A 142 -8.50 -10.15 -13.37
CA ARG A 142 -7.66 -10.71 -14.44
C ARG A 142 -7.26 -12.12 -14.07
N ARG A 143 -7.34 -13.01 -15.05
CA ARG A 143 -6.71 -14.31 -14.96
C ARG A 143 -5.22 -14.15 -15.25
N ILE A 144 -4.40 -14.70 -14.38
CA ILE A 144 -2.95 -14.65 -14.47
C ILE A 144 -2.44 -16.07 -14.68
N ASP A 145 -1.87 -16.32 -15.86
CA ASP A 145 -1.27 -17.60 -16.18
C ASP A 145 0.22 -17.60 -15.81
N ARG A 146 0.68 -18.68 -15.16
CA ARG A 146 2.07 -18.88 -14.75
C ARG A 146 2.49 -20.33 -14.95
N SER A 147 3.79 -20.61 -14.89
CA SER A 147 4.28 -21.98 -14.82
C SER A 147 3.73 -22.65 -13.54
N GLY A 148 3.05 -23.76 -13.68
CA GLY A 148 2.43 -24.49 -12.56
C GLY A 148 0.98 -24.11 -12.26
N GLY A 149 0.29 -23.35 -13.13
CA GLY A 149 -1.15 -23.10 -13.02
C GLY A 149 -1.55 -21.65 -13.27
N SER A 150 -2.76 -21.33 -12.94
CA SER A 150 -3.29 -19.96 -13.04
C SER A 150 -3.94 -19.54 -11.73
N PHE A 151 -4.03 -18.24 -11.51
CA PHE A 151 -4.78 -17.64 -10.40
C PHE A 151 -5.49 -16.38 -10.90
N TRP A 152 -6.29 -15.79 -10.05
CA TRP A 152 -7.03 -14.57 -10.37
C TRP A 152 -6.55 -13.43 -9.50
N LEU A 153 -6.45 -12.23 -10.09
CA LEU A 153 -6.21 -10.99 -9.38
C LEU A 153 -7.43 -10.11 -9.53
N ALA A 154 -8.08 -9.75 -8.45
CA ALA A 154 -9.22 -8.84 -8.43
C ALA A 154 -8.83 -7.51 -7.77
N GLY A 155 -9.17 -6.39 -8.42
CA GLY A 155 -9.00 -5.05 -7.89
C GLY A 155 -10.34 -4.43 -7.50
N LEU A 156 -10.45 -3.95 -6.26
CA LEU A 156 -11.64 -3.28 -5.75
C LEU A 156 -11.50 -1.76 -5.84
N ALA A 157 -12.58 -1.08 -6.17
CA ALA A 157 -12.68 0.37 -6.07
C ALA A 157 -12.45 0.84 -4.62
N ASP A 158 -11.92 2.05 -4.45
CA ASP A 158 -11.75 2.66 -3.12
C ASP A 158 -13.10 2.90 -2.43
N CYS A 159 -13.25 2.42 -1.19
CA CYS A 159 -14.51 2.55 -0.45
C CYS A 159 -14.73 3.94 0.16
N ASN A 160 -13.73 4.81 0.17
CA ASN A 160 -13.85 6.16 0.72
C ASN A 160 -14.35 7.18 -0.32
N MET A 161 -14.06 6.97 -1.60
CA MET A 161 -14.37 7.94 -2.68
C MET A 161 -15.18 7.31 -3.81
N ARG A 162 -15.25 5.99 -3.87
CA ARG A 162 -15.93 5.21 -4.90
C ARG A 162 -16.86 4.19 -4.26
N ARG A 163 -17.45 3.35 -5.07
CA ARG A 163 -18.30 2.25 -4.61
C ARG A 163 -17.67 0.92 -4.98
N PRO A 164 -17.05 0.22 -4.03
CA PRO A 164 -16.57 -1.13 -4.29
C PRO A 164 -17.74 -2.06 -4.55
N ASP A 165 -17.55 -2.94 -5.52
CA ASP A 165 -18.50 -3.97 -5.91
C ASP A 165 -17.74 -5.30 -5.94
N VAL A 166 -17.81 -6.04 -4.84
CA VAL A 166 -17.07 -7.29 -4.66
C VAL A 166 -17.58 -8.38 -5.60
N ASP A 167 -18.89 -8.43 -5.83
CA ASP A 167 -19.52 -9.44 -6.69
C ASP A 167 -19.06 -9.23 -8.13
N LYS A 168 -19.09 -8.00 -8.62
CA LYS A 168 -18.58 -7.65 -9.94
C LYS A 168 -17.07 -7.90 -10.07
N ALA A 169 -16.28 -7.51 -9.07
CA ALA A 169 -14.84 -7.72 -9.07
C ALA A 169 -14.46 -9.22 -9.12
N LEU A 170 -15.30 -10.06 -8.57
CA LEU A 170 -15.08 -11.51 -8.53
C LEU A 170 -15.93 -12.29 -9.56
N GLU A 171 -16.64 -11.58 -10.43
CA GLU A 171 -17.47 -12.20 -11.45
C GLU A 171 -16.60 -13.06 -12.38
N ASN A 172 -17.01 -14.33 -12.58
CA ASN A 172 -16.29 -15.34 -13.37
C ASN A 172 -14.85 -15.65 -12.89
N ALA A 173 -14.42 -15.11 -11.76
CA ALA A 173 -13.12 -15.44 -11.18
C ALA A 173 -13.13 -16.84 -10.56
N GLY A 174 -12.17 -17.67 -10.97
CA GLY A 174 -11.91 -18.98 -10.35
C GLY A 174 -11.02 -18.87 -9.09
N ASN A 175 -10.51 -20.00 -8.64
CA ASN A 175 -9.60 -20.09 -7.49
C ASN A 175 -8.20 -20.56 -7.93
N PRO A 176 -7.15 -20.15 -7.18
CA PRO A 176 -7.17 -19.17 -6.09
C PRO A 176 -7.33 -17.72 -6.60
N VAL A 177 -7.89 -16.83 -5.77
CA VAL A 177 -8.01 -15.42 -6.10
C VAL A 177 -7.29 -14.55 -5.07
N LEU A 178 -6.47 -13.61 -5.54
CA LEU A 178 -5.87 -12.53 -4.77
C LEU A 178 -6.72 -11.27 -4.95
N VAL A 179 -6.94 -10.53 -3.88
CA VAL A 179 -7.70 -9.28 -3.91
C VAL A 179 -6.77 -8.12 -3.54
N ILE A 180 -6.78 -7.06 -4.34
CA ILE A 180 -6.13 -5.79 -3.99
C ILE A 180 -7.19 -4.71 -3.82
N THR A 181 -7.02 -3.90 -2.81
CA THR A 181 -7.86 -2.73 -2.53
C THR A 181 -7.01 -1.62 -1.92
N HIS A 182 -7.46 -0.36 -2.01
CA HIS A 182 -6.74 0.69 -1.31
C HIS A 182 -6.99 0.64 0.19
N SER A 183 -8.24 0.65 0.62
CA SER A 183 -8.61 0.66 2.04
C SER A 183 -8.98 -0.73 2.56
N PRO A 184 -8.53 -1.12 3.78
CA PRO A 184 -8.91 -2.38 4.40
C PRO A 184 -10.38 -2.43 4.84
N ASP A 185 -11.10 -1.32 4.83
CA ASP A 185 -12.47 -1.22 5.35
C ASP A 185 -13.48 -2.06 4.57
N ILE A 186 -13.16 -2.44 3.34
CA ILE A 186 -13.97 -3.36 2.54
C ILE A 186 -13.78 -4.84 2.92
N PHE A 187 -12.72 -5.18 3.66
CA PHE A 187 -12.34 -6.56 3.94
C PHE A 187 -13.46 -7.45 4.51
N PRO A 188 -14.34 -6.97 5.41
CA PRO A 188 -15.45 -7.79 5.90
C PRO A 188 -16.35 -8.35 4.78
N GLN A 189 -16.47 -7.64 3.64
CA GLN A 189 -17.29 -8.04 2.50
C GLN A 189 -16.55 -8.99 1.53
N VAL A 190 -15.21 -9.09 1.62
CA VAL A 190 -14.44 -10.02 0.79
C VAL A 190 -14.75 -11.45 1.23
N PRO A 191 -15.08 -12.39 0.31
CA PRO A 191 -15.42 -13.75 0.67
C PRO A 191 -14.19 -14.58 1.10
N GLU A 192 -14.44 -15.68 1.83
CA GLU A 192 -13.39 -16.58 2.34
C GLU A 192 -12.56 -17.24 1.24
N ARG A 193 -13.10 -17.37 0.01
CA ARG A 193 -12.38 -17.93 -1.13
C ARG A 193 -11.20 -17.06 -1.59
N ALA A 194 -11.08 -15.82 -1.12
CA ALA A 194 -9.92 -14.99 -1.38
C ALA A 194 -8.71 -15.52 -0.59
N ALA A 195 -7.69 -15.98 -1.32
CA ALA A 195 -6.47 -16.52 -0.71
C ALA A 195 -5.74 -15.48 0.15
N LEU A 196 -5.74 -14.23 -0.32
CA LEU A 196 -5.17 -13.09 0.40
C LEU A 196 -5.83 -11.79 -0.12
N THR A 197 -6.13 -10.88 0.79
CA THR A 197 -6.45 -9.48 0.47
C THR A 197 -5.27 -8.59 0.85
N LEU A 198 -4.88 -7.64 -0.03
CA LEU A 198 -3.83 -6.68 0.21
C LEU A 198 -4.41 -5.26 0.22
N ALA A 199 -4.07 -4.49 1.24
CA ALA A 199 -4.57 -3.11 1.42
C ALA A 199 -3.49 -2.15 1.94
N GLY A 200 -3.69 -0.85 1.73
CA GLY A 200 -2.91 0.26 2.26
C GLY A 200 -3.74 1.17 3.15
N HIS A 201 -3.74 2.49 2.84
CA HIS A 201 -4.58 3.55 3.40
C HIS A 201 -4.32 3.94 4.85
N THR A 202 -4.13 2.99 5.75
CA THR A 202 -4.03 3.22 7.20
C THR A 202 -2.73 3.88 7.62
N HIS A 203 -1.68 3.77 6.80
CA HIS A 203 -0.32 4.19 7.12
C HIS A 203 0.24 3.58 8.40
N GLY A 204 -0.39 2.54 8.99
CA GLY A 204 -0.09 2.05 10.33
C GLY A 204 -0.29 3.13 11.40
N GLY A 205 -1.16 4.12 11.14
CA GLY A 205 -1.40 5.30 11.96
C GLY A 205 -0.27 6.34 11.95
N GLN A 206 0.81 6.15 11.17
CA GLN A 206 2.01 7.02 11.07
C GLN A 206 2.76 7.25 12.39
N VAL A 207 2.06 7.48 13.49
CA VAL A 207 2.62 7.71 14.83
C VAL A 207 2.07 6.68 15.79
N ALA A 208 2.92 5.75 16.19
CA ALA A 208 2.60 4.71 17.16
C ALA A 208 3.46 4.92 18.42
N LEU A 209 2.80 5.24 19.53
CA LEU A 209 3.51 5.39 20.80
C LEU A 209 3.78 4.02 21.44
N PRO A 210 4.90 3.86 22.16
CA PRO A 210 5.14 2.67 22.95
C PRO A 210 3.95 2.41 23.87
N TRP A 211 3.53 1.15 23.98
CA TRP A 211 2.40 0.63 24.76
C TRP A 211 0.99 1.13 24.36
N LEU A 212 0.86 2.31 23.75
CA LEU A 212 -0.43 2.85 23.29
C LEU A 212 -0.75 2.46 21.83
N GLY A 213 0.27 2.13 21.01
CA GLY A 213 0.12 1.86 19.59
C GLY A 213 -0.18 3.12 18.77
N ALA A 214 -0.83 2.94 17.62
CA ALA A 214 -1.21 4.05 16.75
C ALA A 214 -2.16 5.03 17.43
N LEU A 215 -1.88 6.33 17.30
CA LEU A 215 -2.74 7.38 17.88
C LEU A 215 -4.00 7.60 17.06
N LEU A 216 -3.88 7.53 15.74
CA LEU A 216 -4.97 7.74 14.79
C LEU A 216 -4.81 6.77 13.63
N VAL A 217 -5.88 6.02 13.33
CA VAL A 217 -5.93 5.13 12.16
C VAL A 217 -7.12 5.57 11.31
N PRO A 218 -6.93 5.93 10.04
CA PRO A 218 -8.00 6.35 9.14
C PRO A 218 -8.80 5.13 8.63
N SER A 219 -9.50 4.44 9.52
CA SER A 219 -10.33 3.28 9.25
C SER A 219 -11.58 3.33 10.13
N VAL A 220 -12.74 2.93 9.60
CA VAL A 220 -13.97 2.80 10.37
C VAL A 220 -13.88 1.72 11.45
N PHE A 221 -12.94 0.79 11.30
CA PHE A 221 -12.64 -0.25 12.28
C PHE A 221 -11.51 0.13 13.26
N GLY A 222 -11.04 1.38 13.22
CA GLY A 222 -9.99 1.88 14.09
C GLY A 222 -8.70 1.07 13.94
N LYS A 223 -8.15 0.59 15.06
CA LYS A 223 -6.88 -0.14 15.09
C LYS A 223 -6.96 -1.59 14.59
N ARG A 224 -8.16 -2.12 14.32
CA ARG A 224 -8.35 -3.53 13.93
C ARG A 224 -7.54 -3.91 12.69
N TYR A 225 -7.45 -2.99 11.73
CA TYR A 225 -6.73 -3.18 10.47
C TYR A 225 -5.59 -2.16 10.31
N GLU A 226 -4.93 -1.77 11.39
CA GLU A 226 -3.90 -0.72 11.34
C GLU A 226 -2.67 -1.10 10.50
N GLY A 227 -2.33 -2.40 10.43
CA GLY A 227 -1.18 -2.87 9.66
C GLY A 227 -0.80 -4.32 9.98
N GLY A 228 0.04 -4.90 9.14
CA GLY A 228 0.52 -6.29 9.30
C GLY A 228 -0.41 -7.31 8.65
N LEU A 229 -0.48 -8.51 9.21
CA LEU A 229 -1.25 -9.65 8.66
C LEU A 229 -2.36 -10.07 9.64
N PRO A 230 -3.44 -9.29 9.81
CA PRO A 230 -4.59 -9.75 10.57
C PRO A 230 -5.30 -10.90 9.83
N ALA A 231 -5.83 -11.83 10.62
CA ALA A 231 -6.67 -12.91 10.13
C ALA A 231 -8.00 -12.89 10.87
N GLU A 232 -9.09 -13.10 10.12
CA GLU A 232 -10.43 -13.01 10.67
C GLU A 232 -11.37 -13.93 9.91
N ASN A 233 -12.09 -14.80 10.63
CA ASN A 233 -13.07 -15.72 10.04
C ASN A 233 -12.50 -16.54 8.87
N GLY A 234 -11.29 -17.10 9.01
CA GLY A 234 -10.63 -17.85 7.95
C GLY A 234 -10.03 -17.01 6.82
N LYS A 235 -10.34 -15.72 6.74
CA LYS A 235 -9.83 -14.79 5.73
C LYS A 235 -8.50 -14.16 6.15
N ARG A 236 -7.65 -13.86 5.18
CA ARG A 236 -6.34 -13.21 5.41
C ARG A 236 -6.32 -11.82 4.77
N LEU A 237 -5.93 -10.85 5.57
CA LEU A 237 -5.71 -9.47 5.13
C LEU A 237 -4.26 -9.10 5.41
N LEU A 238 -3.59 -8.46 4.46
CA LEU A 238 -2.30 -7.84 4.67
C LEU A 238 -2.44 -6.34 4.45
N VAL A 239 -2.14 -5.56 5.49
CA VAL A 239 -2.23 -4.10 5.44
C VAL A 239 -0.84 -3.49 5.53
N SER A 240 -0.45 -2.78 4.47
CA SER A 240 0.82 -2.05 4.41
C SER A 240 0.78 -0.77 5.23
N ARG A 241 1.91 -0.45 5.87
CA ARG A 241 2.12 0.86 6.49
C ARG A 241 2.40 1.98 5.50
N GLY A 242 2.42 1.67 4.20
CA GLY A 242 2.61 2.64 3.14
C GLY A 242 4.00 3.27 3.08
N LEU A 243 4.27 4.00 2.01
CA LEU A 243 5.57 4.57 1.66
C LEU A 243 5.69 6.06 2.02
N GLY A 244 4.62 6.80 1.84
CA GLY A 244 4.55 8.24 2.06
C GLY A 244 4.10 8.64 3.44
N THR A 245 3.62 9.87 3.53
CA THR A 245 2.96 10.43 4.71
C THR A 245 1.74 11.21 4.27
N SER A 246 0.68 11.15 5.07
CA SER A 246 -0.54 11.93 4.90
C SER A 246 -0.67 12.94 6.04
N LEU A 247 -1.27 14.11 5.80
CA LEU A 247 -1.40 15.24 6.72
C LEU A 247 -0.05 15.85 7.11
N LEU A 248 0.67 15.23 8.03
CA LEU A 248 1.97 15.69 8.53
C LEU A 248 3.09 14.79 8.00
N PRO A 249 4.25 15.35 7.65
CA PRO A 249 5.39 14.57 7.17
C PRO A 249 6.14 13.89 8.34
N VAL A 250 5.40 13.15 9.17
CA VAL A 250 5.90 12.51 10.38
C VAL A 250 5.65 11.02 10.37
N ARG A 251 6.64 10.25 10.85
CA ARG A 251 6.47 8.85 11.24
C ARG A 251 7.22 8.61 12.54
N PHE A 252 6.60 7.93 13.47
CA PHE A 252 7.20 7.57 14.74
C PHE A 252 6.81 6.15 15.11
N ASN A 253 7.81 5.27 15.27
CA ASN A 253 7.65 3.83 15.48
C ASN A 253 6.75 3.16 14.41
N CYS A 254 6.76 3.74 13.19
CA CYS A 254 5.95 3.31 12.06
C CYS A 254 6.67 3.60 10.74
N ARG A 255 7.76 2.87 10.48
CA ARG A 255 8.61 3.07 9.30
C ARG A 255 7.85 2.82 8.01
N PRO A 256 8.12 3.61 6.95
CA PRO A 256 7.58 3.30 5.61
C PRO A 256 8.07 1.93 5.15
N GLU A 257 7.20 1.19 4.44
CA GLU A 257 7.54 -0.17 4.04
C GLU A 257 7.15 -0.53 2.61
N ILE A 258 7.94 -1.42 2.03
CA ILE A 258 7.59 -2.26 0.90
C ILE A 258 7.26 -3.63 1.49
N VAL A 259 6.17 -4.23 1.03
CA VAL A 259 5.76 -5.56 1.46
C VAL A 259 6.14 -6.58 0.39
N VAL A 260 6.76 -7.67 0.80
CA VAL A 260 7.03 -8.85 -0.02
C VAL A 260 6.18 -9.99 0.52
N VAL A 261 5.45 -10.65 -0.35
CA VAL A 261 4.70 -11.87 -0.04
C VAL A 261 5.32 -13.04 -0.80
N GLU A 262 5.73 -14.07 -0.08
CA GLU A 262 6.24 -15.33 -0.61
C GLU A 262 5.22 -16.43 -0.29
N PHE A 263 4.69 -17.09 -1.30
CA PHE A 263 3.73 -18.17 -1.12
C PHE A 263 4.45 -19.53 -1.05
N GLU A 264 4.05 -20.36 -0.07
CA GLU A 264 4.60 -21.69 0.24
C GLU A 264 3.51 -22.77 0.16
#